data_287f6e0e5dbaaf19be7c8a630de1d793
#
_entry.id   287f6e0e5dbaaf19be7c8a630de1d793
#
_cell.length_a   1.000
_cell.length_b   1.000
_cell.length_c   1.000
_cell.angle_alpha   90.00
_cell.angle_beta   90.00
_cell.angle_gamma   90.00
#
_symmetry.space_group_name_H-M   'P 1'
#
loop_
_entity.id
_entity.type
_entity.pdbx_description
1 polymer ?
#
loop_
_entity_poly.entity_id
_entity_poly.type
_entity_poly.pdbx_seq_one_letter_code
_entity_poly.pdbx_strand_id
1 'polypeptide(L)'
;RVKLPIPERDFFLNASIILEKKGYLRTVGSFKDSNLAGFRMVICYKDLIYDWYAGADDSFLEYRPNDVLPWHIFLWGKQNGFKVFDFGGAGKPNIPYGVRDYKLKFGGKLVNFGRFELVHKPLIYKIAKFGFKIYQLIGK
;
A
#
# COMPACT_ATOMS: atom_id res chain seq x y z
N ARG A 1 -13.63 0.38 2.77
CA ARG A 1 -12.28 0.16 2.27
C ARG A 1 -11.57 -0.85 3.17
N VAL A 2 -10.27 -0.88 3.27
CA VAL A 2 -9.57 -1.92 4.04
C VAL A 2 -9.83 -1.71 5.52
N LYS A 3 -10.60 -2.61 6.17
CA LYS A 3 -10.91 -2.57 7.61
C LYS A 3 -9.79 -3.20 8.44
N LEU A 4 -8.55 -2.78 8.20
CA LEU A 4 -7.40 -3.17 9.00
C LEU A 4 -6.96 -1.99 9.85
N PRO A 5 -6.54 -2.21 11.10
CA PRO A 5 -5.95 -1.15 11.90
C PRO A 5 -4.71 -0.59 11.19
N ILE A 6 -4.65 0.72 11.08
CA ILE A 6 -3.49 1.43 10.55
C ILE A 6 -2.58 1.78 11.74
N PRO A 7 -1.26 1.77 11.57
CA PRO A 7 -0.35 2.26 12.59
C PRO A 7 -0.67 3.70 13.00
N GLU A 8 -0.28 4.07 14.20
CA GLU A 8 -0.45 5.43 14.70
C GLU A 8 0.40 6.43 13.92
N ARG A 9 0.04 7.71 14.04
CA ARG A 9 0.72 8.82 13.35
C ARG A 9 2.24 8.82 13.57
N ASP A 10 2.68 8.55 14.80
CA ASP A 10 4.09 8.57 15.16
C ASP A 10 4.93 7.51 14.44
N PHE A 11 4.31 6.38 14.09
CA PHE A 11 4.97 5.38 13.25
C PHE A 11 5.35 5.98 11.88
N PHE A 12 4.46 6.70 11.22
CA PHE A 12 4.72 7.29 9.92
C PHE A 12 5.72 8.45 9.99
N LEU A 13 5.61 9.29 11.04
CA LEU A 13 6.56 10.37 11.27
C LEU A 13 7.97 9.85 11.48
N ASN A 14 8.14 8.84 12.35
CA ASN A 14 9.45 8.23 12.60
C ASN A 14 9.98 7.52 11.34
N ALA A 15 9.13 6.83 10.59
CA ALA A 15 9.52 6.22 9.32
C ALA A 15 10.04 7.27 8.34
N SER A 16 9.35 8.41 8.18
CA SER A 16 9.81 9.50 7.31
C SER A 16 11.15 10.07 7.78
N ILE A 17 11.29 10.38 9.07
CA ILE A 17 12.52 10.95 9.62
C ILE A 17 13.73 10.02 9.39
N ILE A 18 13.54 8.72 9.59
CA ILE A 18 14.63 7.73 9.54
C ILE A 18 14.93 7.29 8.10
N LEU A 19 13.90 7.00 7.31
CA LEU A 19 14.05 6.33 6.02
C LEU A 19 14.23 7.30 4.85
N GLU A 20 13.62 8.49 4.89
CA GLU A 20 13.79 9.48 3.82
C GLU A 20 15.23 10.00 3.76
N LYS A 21 15.86 10.26 4.91
CA LYS A 21 17.27 10.65 4.97
C LYS A 21 18.23 9.63 4.35
N LYS A 22 17.83 8.36 4.37
CA LYS A 22 18.62 7.26 3.78
C LYS A 22 18.23 6.95 2.33
N GLY A 23 17.26 7.68 1.77
CA GLY A 23 16.73 7.41 0.44
C GLY A 23 15.87 6.14 0.34
N TYR A 24 15.48 5.55 1.46
CA TYR A 24 14.67 4.32 1.47
C TYR A 24 13.17 4.57 1.48
N LEU A 25 12.73 5.78 1.76
CA LEU A 25 11.32 6.16 1.70
C LEU A 25 11.17 7.39 0.82
N ARG A 26 10.13 7.39 0.00
CA ARG A 26 9.66 8.56 -0.71
C ARG A 26 8.16 8.73 -0.51
N THR A 27 7.76 9.93 -0.12
CA THR A 27 6.37 10.33 0.01
C THR A 27 6.05 11.34 -1.09
N VAL A 28 4.95 11.11 -1.81
CA VAL A 28 4.43 12.01 -2.84
C VAL A 28 2.97 12.33 -2.57
N GLY A 29 2.58 13.57 -2.79
CA GLY A 29 1.21 14.06 -2.67
C GLY A 29 0.72 14.65 -3.98
N SER A 30 -0.56 14.49 -4.28
CA SER A 30 -1.27 15.24 -5.30
C SER A 30 -2.16 16.30 -4.64
N PHE A 31 -2.17 17.49 -5.21
CA PHE A 31 -2.92 18.62 -4.66
C PHE A 31 -3.85 19.20 -5.71
N LYS A 32 -5.00 19.66 -5.26
CA LYS A 32 -5.94 20.48 -6.04
C LYS A 32 -6.20 21.76 -5.24
N ASP A 33 -5.83 22.90 -5.81
CA ASP A 33 -6.01 24.23 -5.19
C ASP A 33 -5.51 24.27 -3.72
N SER A 34 -4.28 23.77 -3.49
CA SER A 34 -3.61 23.66 -2.17
C SER A 34 -4.20 22.60 -1.22
N ASN A 35 -5.27 21.89 -1.58
CA ASN A 35 -5.82 20.79 -0.79
C ASN A 35 -5.17 19.47 -1.20
N LEU A 36 -4.80 18.64 -0.23
CA LEU A 36 -4.24 17.32 -0.47
C LEU A 36 -5.31 16.37 -0.99
N ALA A 37 -5.29 16.07 -2.28
CA ALA A 37 -6.22 15.15 -2.93
C ALA A 37 -5.86 13.68 -2.70
N GLY A 38 -4.59 13.38 -2.54
CA GLY A 38 -4.11 12.03 -2.24
C GLY A 38 -2.62 11.99 -2.00
N PHE A 39 -2.16 10.89 -1.41
CA PHE A 39 -0.75 10.65 -1.16
C PHE A 39 -0.37 9.20 -1.43
N ARG A 40 0.93 8.98 -1.61
CA ARG A 40 1.53 7.65 -1.71
C ARG A 40 2.91 7.64 -1.08
N MET A 41 3.15 6.63 -0.25
CA MET A 41 4.44 6.36 0.37
C MET A 41 5.01 5.09 -0.26
N VAL A 42 6.22 5.14 -0.74
CA VAL A 42 6.90 4.01 -1.37
C VAL A 42 8.24 3.75 -0.70
N ILE A 43 8.57 2.47 -0.54
CA ILE A 43 9.89 2.04 -0.06
C ILE A 43 10.78 1.80 -1.28
N CYS A 44 11.96 2.38 -1.25
CA CYS A 44 12.97 2.28 -2.29
C CYS A 44 14.14 1.43 -1.78
N TYR A 45 14.43 0.32 -2.45
CA TYR A 45 15.55 -0.52 -2.09
C TYR A 45 16.19 -1.14 -3.33
N LYS A 46 17.48 -0.93 -3.52
CA LYS A 46 18.21 -1.32 -4.74
C LYS A 46 17.54 -0.75 -5.99
N ASP A 47 17.03 -1.60 -6.86
CA ASP A 47 16.34 -1.23 -8.10
C ASP A 47 14.81 -1.41 -8.02
N LEU A 48 14.26 -1.65 -6.81
CA LEU A 48 12.87 -1.89 -6.52
C LEU A 48 12.22 -0.70 -5.82
N ILE A 49 11.04 -0.33 -6.26
CA ILE A 49 10.09 0.54 -5.55
C ILE A 49 8.92 -0.32 -5.08
N TYR A 50 8.66 -0.37 -3.79
CA TYR A 50 7.54 -1.07 -3.18
C TYR A 50 6.45 -0.09 -2.75
N ASP A 51 5.22 -0.30 -3.23
CA ASP A 51 4.04 0.48 -2.88
C ASP A 51 3.57 0.17 -1.46
N TRP A 52 3.88 1.06 -0.52
CA TRP A 52 3.72 0.76 0.90
C TRP A 52 2.39 1.24 1.45
N TYR A 53 2.12 2.54 1.41
CA TYR A 53 0.86 3.14 1.82
C TYR A 53 0.35 4.14 0.79
N ALA A 54 -0.97 4.19 0.65
CA ALA A 54 -1.63 5.16 -0.21
C ALA A 54 -2.98 5.56 0.39
N GLY A 55 -3.36 6.80 0.18
CA GLY A 55 -4.66 7.33 0.53
C GLY A 55 -5.10 8.39 -0.46
N ALA A 56 -6.40 8.54 -0.61
CA ALA A 56 -7.02 9.61 -1.38
C ALA A 56 -8.26 10.10 -0.63
N ASP A 57 -8.48 11.39 -0.68
CA ASP A 57 -9.71 12.01 -0.20
C ASP A 57 -10.84 11.74 -1.19
N ASP A 58 -11.98 11.30 -0.68
CA ASP A 58 -13.15 10.93 -1.51
C ASP A 58 -13.72 12.12 -2.29
N SER A 59 -13.58 13.34 -1.75
CA SER A 59 -14.03 14.57 -2.39
C SER A 59 -13.22 14.95 -3.65
N PHE A 60 -12.03 14.36 -3.82
CA PHE A 60 -11.14 14.61 -4.95
C PHE A 60 -10.97 13.43 -5.90
N LEU A 61 -11.80 12.38 -5.80
CA LEU A 61 -11.67 11.19 -6.64
C LEU A 61 -11.89 11.48 -8.14
N GLU A 62 -12.64 12.51 -8.48
CA GLU A 62 -12.81 12.95 -9.88
C GLU A 62 -11.49 13.33 -10.56
N TYR A 63 -10.51 13.86 -9.78
CA TYR A 63 -9.16 14.20 -10.26
C TYR A 63 -8.22 12.99 -10.34
N ARG A 64 -8.72 11.78 -10.03
CA ARG A 64 -8.00 10.51 -10.15
C ARG A 64 -6.63 10.47 -9.45
N PRO A 65 -6.50 10.90 -8.19
CA PRO A 65 -5.22 10.90 -7.50
C PRO A 65 -4.59 9.50 -7.44
N ASN A 66 -5.41 8.45 -7.39
CA ASN A 66 -4.93 7.06 -7.38
C ASN A 66 -4.29 6.63 -8.71
N ASP A 67 -4.59 7.27 -9.82
CA ASP A 67 -3.97 6.96 -11.12
C ASP A 67 -2.75 7.86 -11.36
N VAL A 68 -2.85 9.13 -11.02
CA VAL A 68 -1.77 10.13 -11.23
C VAL A 68 -0.54 9.83 -10.37
N LEU A 69 -0.74 9.48 -9.09
CA LEU A 69 0.38 9.25 -8.17
C LEU A 69 1.26 8.05 -8.56
N PRO A 70 0.74 6.85 -8.88
CA PRO A 70 1.58 5.76 -9.36
C PRO A 70 2.30 6.13 -10.65
N TRP A 71 1.62 6.78 -11.59
CA TRP A 71 2.22 7.19 -12.84
C TRP A 71 3.40 8.14 -12.65
N HIS A 72 3.25 9.13 -11.78
CA HIS A 72 4.33 10.03 -11.40
C HIS A 72 5.53 9.24 -10.80
N ILE A 73 5.25 8.27 -9.91
CA ILE A 73 6.30 7.46 -9.30
C ILE A 73 7.01 6.58 -10.33
N PHE A 74 6.30 6.05 -11.34
CA PHE A 74 6.92 5.28 -12.42
C PHE A 74 7.89 6.13 -13.24
N LEU A 75 7.50 7.35 -13.62
CA LEU A 75 8.35 8.27 -14.35
C LEU A 75 9.58 8.65 -13.53
N TRP A 76 9.38 9.03 -12.28
CA TRP A 76 10.46 9.34 -11.36
C TRP A 76 11.38 8.12 -11.15
N GLY A 77 10.82 6.96 -10.91
CA GLY A 77 11.57 5.72 -10.70
C GLY A 77 12.46 5.38 -11.89
N LYS A 78 11.90 5.47 -13.11
CA LYS A 78 12.67 5.26 -14.34
C LYS A 78 13.85 6.24 -14.47
N GLN A 79 13.62 7.52 -14.17
CA GLN A 79 14.65 8.55 -14.21
C GLN A 79 15.76 8.33 -13.17
N ASN A 80 15.44 7.67 -12.04
CA ASN A 80 16.36 7.40 -10.93
C ASN A 80 16.92 5.96 -10.93
N GLY A 81 16.79 5.23 -12.04
CA GLY A 81 17.42 3.92 -12.24
C GLY A 81 16.69 2.74 -11.61
N PHE A 82 15.48 2.92 -11.08
CA PHE A 82 14.65 1.82 -10.61
C PHE A 82 14.11 1.02 -11.79
N LYS A 83 14.07 -0.30 -11.64
CA LYS A 83 13.66 -1.23 -12.69
C LYS A 83 12.31 -1.88 -12.42
N VAL A 84 11.94 -2.00 -11.16
CA VAL A 84 10.75 -2.72 -10.72
C VAL A 84 9.89 -1.84 -9.83
N PHE A 85 8.58 -1.82 -10.09
CA PHE A 85 7.58 -1.29 -9.17
C PHE A 85 6.70 -2.45 -8.69
N ASP A 86 6.72 -2.73 -7.39
CA ASP A 86 5.90 -3.75 -6.76
C ASP A 86 4.69 -3.10 -6.07
N PHE A 87 3.52 -3.33 -6.61
CA PHE A 87 2.26 -2.87 -6.03
C PHE A 87 1.86 -3.58 -4.71
N GLY A 88 2.66 -4.54 -4.25
CA GLY A 88 2.34 -5.35 -3.08
C GLY A 88 1.14 -6.28 -3.27
N GLY A 89 0.46 -6.60 -2.19
CA GLY A 89 -0.57 -7.62 -2.15
C GLY A 89 -1.67 -7.48 -3.21
N ALA A 90 -2.03 -8.59 -3.84
CA ALA A 90 -3.05 -8.69 -4.88
C ALA A 90 -4.26 -9.57 -4.46
N GLY A 91 -4.45 -9.77 -3.16
CA GLY A 91 -5.53 -10.61 -2.62
C GLY A 91 -5.30 -12.10 -2.81
N LYS A 92 -6.33 -12.90 -2.55
CA LYS A 92 -6.25 -14.36 -2.73
C LYS A 92 -6.41 -14.72 -4.20
N PRO A 93 -5.65 -15.72 -4.72
CA PRO A 93 -5.90 -16.27 -6.06
C PRO A 93 -7.36 -16.72 -6.19
N ASN A 94 -7.89 -16.64 -7.40
CA ASN A 94 -9.24 -17.15 -7.77
C ASN A 94 -10.43 -16.51 -7.02
N ILE A 95 -10.21 -15.39 -6.29
CA ILE A 95 -11.29 -14.61 -5.69
C ILE A 95 -11.32 -13.24 -6.39
N PRO A 96 -12.47 -12.77 -6.90
CA PRO A 96 -12.59 -11.42 -7.44
C PRO A 96 -12.09 -10.38 -6.45
N TYR A 97 -11.22 -9.47 -6.90
CA TYR A 97 -10.62 -8.47 -6.04
C TYR A 97 -10.28 -7.21 -6.82
N GLY A 98 -11.12 -6.18 -6.69
CA GLY A 98 -11.05 -4.95 -7.48
C GLY A 98 -9.71 -4.19 -7.34
N VAL A 99 -9.01 -4.32 -6.20
CA VAL A 99 -7.68 -3.71 -6.04
C VAL A 99 -6.65 -4.40 -6.95
N ARG A 100 -6.75 -5.71 -7.15
CA ARG A 100 -5.91 -6.42 -8.12
C ARG A 100 -6.20 -5.94 -9.54
N ASP A 101 -7.48 -5.83 -9.89
CA ASP A 101 -7.89 -5.40 -11.24
C ASP A 101 -7.41 -3.97 -11.51
N TYR A 102 -7.50 -3.10 -10.51
CA TYR A 102 -6.94 -1.75 -10.57
C TYR A 102 -5.42 -1.77 -10.82
N LYS A 103 -4.65 -2.59 -10.07
CA LYS A 103 -3.20 -2.71 -10.24
C LYS A 103 -2.80 -3.23 -11.62
N LEU A 104 -3.54 -4.19 -12.15
CA LEU A 104 -3.31 -4.76 -13.49
C LEU A 104 -3.51 -3.75 -14.62
N LYS A 105 -4.30 -2.69 -14.43
CA LYS A 105 -4.47 -1.61 -15.43
C LYS A 105 -3.15 -0.92 -15.79
N PHE A 106 -2.18 -0.94 -14.91
CA PHE A 106 -0.84 -0.38 -15.16
C PHE A 106 0.09 -1.32 -15.94
N GLY A 107 -0.40 -2.47 -16.42
CA GLY A 107 0.38 -3.39 -17.24
C GLY A 107 1.33 -4.31 -16.47
N GLY A 108 1.18 -4.39 -15.15
CA GLY A 108 2.01 -5.24 -14.31
C GLY A 108 1.74 -6.75 -14.50
N LYS A 109 2.70 -7.58 -14.10
CA LYS A 109 2.58 -9.05 -14.07
C LYS A 109 2.12 -9.51 -12.69
N LEU A 110 1.02 -10.27 -12.65
CA LEU A 110 0.60 -10.94 -11.42
C LEU A 110 1.52 -12.12 -11.13
N VAL A 111 2.11 -12.15 -9.93
CA VAL A 111 2.95 -13.25 -9.45
C VAL A 111 2.34 -13.84 -8.18
N ASN A 112 2.51 -15.13 -7.99
CA ASN A 112 2.08 -15.83 -6.79
C ASN A 112 3.26 -16.60 -6.20
N PHE A 113 3.89 -16.02 -5.19
CA PHE A 113 5.01 -16.65 -4.46
C PHE A 113 4.54 -17.66 -3.40
N GLY A 114 3.22 -17.86 -3.29
CA GLY A 114 2.64 -18.67 -2.23
C GLY A 114 2.61 -17.93 -0.88
N ARG A 115 2.19 -18.64 0.13
CA ARG A 115 2.17 -18.16 1.51
C ARG A 115 2.57 -19.29 2.45
N PHE A 116 3.58 -19.03 3.26
CA PHE A 116 3.97 -19.91 4.34
C PHE A 116 3.40 -19.37 5.65
N GLU A 117 2.83 -20.26 6.47
CA GLU A 117 2.29 -19.93 7.79
C GLU A 117 2.74 -20.99 8.80
N LEU A 118 3.51 -20.60 9.81
CA LEU A 118 3.92 -21.44 10.91
C LEU A 118 3.20 -21.00 12.19
N VAL A 119 2.34 -21.87 12.70
CA VAL A 119 1.56 -21.58 13.91
C VAL A 119 2.18 -22.27 15.11
N HIS A 120 2.91 -21.54 15.95
CA HIS A 120 3.57 -22.07 17.14
C HIS A 120 2.61 -22.46 18.28
N LYS A 121 1.48 -21.74 18.43
CA LYS A 121 0.48 -21.93 19.47
C LYS A 121 -0.92 -21.98 18.87
N PRO A 122 -1.37 -23.16 18.38
CA PRO A 122 -2.62 -23.26 17.60
C PRO A 122 -3.87 -22.79 18.35
N LEU A 123 -3.95 -23.02 19.67
CA LEU A 123 -5.10 -22.62 20.48
C LEU A 123 -5.20 -21.09 20.57
N ILE A 124 -4.08 -20.42 20.93
CA ILE A 124 -4.03 -18.96 21.00
C ILE A 124 -4.36 -18.33 19.64
N TYR A 125 -3.81 -18.92 18.58
CA TYR A 125 -4.08 -18.45 17.21
C TYR A 125 -5.57 -18.53 16.83
N LYS A 126 -6.27 -19.64 17.20
CA LYS A 126 -7.72 -19.76 16.97
C LYS A 126 -8.50 -18.70 17.74
N ILE A 127 -8.17 -18.48 19.03
CA ILE A 127 -8.80 -17.44 19.87
C ILE A 127 -8.58 -16.05 19.25
N ALA A 128 -7.36 -15.73 18.87
CA ALA A 128 -7.03 -14.45 18.25
C ALA A 128 -7.78 -14.24 16.92
N LYS A 129 -7.84 -15.25 16.06
CA LYS A 129 -8.65 -15.22 14.81
C LYS A 129 -10.13 -14.97 15.08
N PHE A 130 -10.70 -15.61 16.10
CA PHE A 130 -12.08 -15.41 16.47
C PHE A 130 -12.34 -14.01 17.00
N GLY A 131 -11.50 -13.52 17.92
CA GLY A 131 -11.56 -12.16 18.44
C GLY A 131 -11.43 -11.09 17.33
N PHE A 132 -10.54 -11.32 16.37
CA PHE A 132 -10.39 -10.42 15.22
C PHE A 132 -11.64 -10.39 14.33
N LYS A 133 -12.32 -11.53 14.12
CA LYS A 133 -13.60 -11.54 13.41
C LYS A 133 -14.66 -10.71 14.12
N ILE A 134 -14.76 -10.84 15.46
CA ILE A 134 -15.69 -10.04 16.27
C ILE A 134 -15.35 -8.55 16.13
N TYR A 135 -14.08 -8.19 16.28
CA TYR A 135 -13.62 -6.81 16.10
C TYR A 135 -14.04 -6.22 14.73
N GLN A 136 -13.89 -7.00 13.65
CA GLN A 136 -14.31 -6.57 12.31
C GLN A 136 -15.83 -6.40 12.15
N LEU A 137 -16.62 -7.10 12.95
CA LEU A 137 -18.09 -6.98 12.93
C LEU A 137 -18.60 -5.78 13.75
N ILE A 138 -17.93 -5.48 14.87
CA ILE A 138 -18.33 -4.40 15.81
C ILE A 138 -17.76 -3.05 15.38
N GLY A 139 -16.60 -3.02 14.74
CA GLY A 139 -15.91 -1.82 14.29
C GLY A 139 -16.50 -1.21 13.00
N LYS A 140 -17.84 -1.12 12.94
CA LYS A 140 -18.58 -0.41 11.89
C LYS A 140 -18.90 1.00 12.34
#